data_7f8199ab895a40ef98968ce1d3dc103c
#
_entry.id   7f8199ab895a40ef98968ce1d3dc103c
#
_cell.length_a   1.000
_cell.length_b   1.000
_cell.length_c   1.000
_cell.angle_alpha   90.00
_cell.angle_beta   90.00
_cell.angle_gamma   90.00
#
_symmetry.space_group_name_H-M   'P 1'
#
loop_
_entity.id
_entity.type
_entity.pdbx_description
1 polymer ?
#
loop_
_entity_poly.entity_id
_entity_poly.type
_entity_poly.pdbx_seq_one_letter_code
_entity_poly.pdbx_strand_id
1 'polypeptide(L)'
;LVMPPMGTVNVHGSLLPDFRGAAPIQHAIAAGVERTGVTSFFITRDIDTGGLLLQRSTPVTPQDTAGSVYGRLMEEGAGLMVDTADALADGPLQGVPQDHLLRGDERDAPKLFRQDGRVDWRKSPREVADFIRGMTPFPGAWTTLNGATMKIKEPRLPDAAAGAPTGLIPGQCQIEGDRFWVGTAGGSLEIVQGQFAGKPFLPVIEILRGYRFPVDSLGTDGH
;
A
#
# COMPACT_ATOMS: atom_id res chain seq x y z
N LEU A 1 20.66 25.50 -1.43
CA LEU A 1 19.57 26.27 -0.80
C LEU A 1 20.21 27.23 0.23
N VAL A 2 20.40 28.49 -0.16
CA VAL A 2 20.79 29.55 0.79
C VAL A 2 19.50 30.02 1.48
N MET A 3 18.91 29.15 2.32
CA MET A 3 17.60 29.39 2.95
C MET A 3 17.75 29.21 4.45
N PRO A 4 16.76 29.25 5.28
CA PRO A 4 16.88 29.77 6.63
C PRO A 4 18.15 29.26 7.34
N PRO A 5 18.74 30.03 8.26
CA PRO A 5 20.08 29.73 8.83
C PRO A 5 20.16 28.35 9.51
N MET A 6 19.04 27.78 9.90
CA MET A 6 18.93 26.45 10.53
C MET A 6 18.59 25.33 9.52
N GLY A 7 18.56 25.62 8.22
CA GLY A 7 18.16 24.67 7.19
C GLY A 7 16.64 24.56 7.01
N THR A 8 16.21 23.64 6.18
CA THR A 8 14.79 23.33 5.93
C THR A 8 14.54 21.88 6.27
N VAL A 9 13.50 21.60 7.05
CA VAL A 9 13.12 20.25 7.49
C VAL A 9 11.84 19.80 6.79
N ASN A 10 11.75 18.52 6.50
CA ASN A 10 10.54 17.85 6.06
C ASN A 10 10.24 16.63 6.94
N VAL A 11 8.98 16.17 6.93
CA VAL A 11 8.57 14.89 7.51
C VAL A 11 8.11 13.96 6.38
N HIS A 12 8.76 12.82 6.29
CA HIS A 12 8.48 11.80 5.29
C HIS A 12 7.71 10.62 5.89
N GLY A 13 6.77 10.05 5.14
CA GLY A 13 5.87 8.97 5.59
C GLY A 13 6.47 7.58 5.49
N SER A 14 7.75 7.41 5.79
CA SER A 14 8.42 6.12 5.92
C SER A 14 9.55 6.18 6.96
N LEU A 15 10.14 5.04 7.25
CA LEU A 15 11.42 4.93 7.96
C LEU A 15 12.55 5.03 6.93
N LEU A 16 13.01 6.27 6.65
CA LEU A 16 14.14 6.50 5.74
C LEU A 16 15.39 5.75 6.22
N PRO A 17 16.21 5.20 5.32
CA PRO A 17 16.26 5.44 3.87
C PRO A 17 15.28 4.62 3.01
N ASP A 18 14.45 3.75 3.58
CA ASP A 18 13.47 2.99 2.84
C ASP A 18 12.31 3.88 2.32
N PHE A 19 11.83 3.57 1.12
CA PHE A 19 10.66 4.20 0.51
C PHE A 19 10.82 5.71 0.29
N ARG A 20 11.99 6.17 -0.20
CA ARG A 20 12.15 7.52 -0.72
C ARG A 20 11.21 7.76 -1.89
N GLY A 21 10.57 8.94 -1.95
CA GLY A 21 9.71 9.30 -3.09
C GLY A 21 8.30 9.70 -2.71
N ALA A 22 7.39 9.71 -3.70
CA ALA A 22 6.09 10.39 -3.60
C ALA A 22 4.97 9.54 -2.97
N ALA A 23 5.13 8.22 -2.84
CA ALA A 23 4.08 7.32 -2.35
C ALA A 23 4.59 6.29 -1.31
N PRO A 24 5.31 6.74 -0.24
CA PRO A 24 5.99 5.85 0.70
C PRO A 24 5.04 4.88 1.40
N ILE A 25 3.88 5.35 1.83
CA ILE A 25 2.91 4.55 2.60
C ILE A 25 2.33 3.43 1.74
N GLN A 26 1.91 3.77 0.51
CA GLN A 26 1.34 2.79 -0.42
C GLN A 26 2.35 1.69 -0.75
N HIS A 27 3.59 2.07 -1.07
CA HIS A 27 4.63 1.10 -1.39
C HIS A 27 5.03 0.25 -0.19
N ALA A 28 5.10 0.82 1.01
CA ALA A 28 5.38 0.08 2.23
C ALA A 28 4.32 -1.01 2.49
N ILE A 29 3.04 -0.64 2.43
CA ILE A 29 1.94 -1.60 2.63
C ILE A 29 1.92 -2.67 1.53
N ALA A 30 2.04 -2.26 0.25
CA ALA A 30 2.07 -3.19 -0.88
C ALA A 30 3.28 -4.15 -0.85
N ALA A 31 4.36 -3.75 -0.21
CA ALA A 31 5.53 -4.58 0.02
C ALA A 31 5.39 -5.52 1.23
N GLY A 32 4.28 -5.47 1.97
CA GLY A 32 4.00 -6.34 3.10
C GLY A 32 4.88 -6.10 4.32
N VAL A 33 5.36 -4.86 4.55
CA VAL A 33 6.18 -4.57 5.73
C VAL A 33 5.35 -4.69 7.01
N GLU A 34 5.98 -5.18 8.08
CA GLU A 34 5.35 -5.29 9.41
C GLU A 34 5.44 -3.98 10.21
N ARG A 35 6.28 -3.06 9.79
CA ARG A 35 6.48 -1.76 10.41
C ARG A 35 6.76 -0.69 9.35
N THR A 36 6.22 0.49 9.59
CA THR A 36 6.56 1.73 8.87
C THR A 36 6.70 2.86 9.87
N GLY A 37 6.72 4.10 9.44
CA GLY A 37 6.82 5.22 10.37
C GLY A 37 6.90 6.56 9.67
N VAL A 38 7.37 7.54 10.43
CA VAL A 38 7.65 8.90 9.96
C VAL A 38 9.09 9.28 10.29
N THR A 39 9.71 10.02 9.40
CA THR A 39 11.08 10.50 9.54
C THR A 39 11.13 12.00 9.30
N SER A 40 11.65 12.78 10.25
CA SER A 40 12.07 14.17 10.01
C SER A 40 13.52 14.19 9.51
N PHE A 41 13.80 15.03 8.52
CA PHE A 41 15.12 15.11 7.90
C PHE A 41 15.36 16.48 7.27
N PHE A 42 16.61 16.86 7.06
CA PHE A 42 16.96 18.08 6.33
C PHE A 42 16.69 17.92 4.83
N ILE A 43 16.07 18.91 4.21
CA ILE A 43 15.90 18.95 2.75
C ILE A 43 17.25 19.25 2.10
N THR A 44 17.60 18.43 1.11
CA THR A 44 18.74 18.61 0.21
C THR A 44 18.27 18.78 -1.24
N ARG A 45 19.21 18.77 -2.19
CA ARG A 45 18.88 18.87 -3.61
C ARG A 45 18.20 17.62 -4.13
N ASP A 46 18.64 16.45 -3.65
CA ASP A 46 18.12 15.15 -4.08
C ASP A 46 16.92 14.74 -3.22
N ILE A 47 15.99 14.02 -3.82
CA ILE A 47 14.71 13.68 -3.19
C ILE A 47 14.95 12.77 -1.98
N ASP A 48 14.49 13.23 -0.81
CA ASP A 48 14.45 12.50 0.46
C ASP A 48 15.79 11.87 0.91
N THR A 49 16.92 12.50 0.52
CA THR A 49 18.28 11.99 0.82
C THR A 49 19.00 12.75 1.93
N GLY A 50 18.41 13.81 2.44
CA GLY A 50 19.05 14.63 3.47
C GLY A 50 19.25 13.93 4.81
N GLY A 51 20.09 14.49 5.66
CA GLY A 51 20.40 13.90 6.97
C GLY A 51 19.19 13.74 7.87
N LEU A 52 19.03 12.55 8.45
CA LEU A 52 17.92 12.20 9.34
C LEU A 52 18.04 12.92 10.68
N LEU A 53 16.93 13.41 11.18
CA LEU A 53 16.84 14.06 12.49
C LEU A 53 16.21 13.13 13.51
N LEU A 54 14.91 12.86 13.39
CA LEU A 54 14.17 11.99 14.28
C LEU A 54 13.33 10.99 13.48
N GLN A 55 13.02 9.85 14.10
CA GLN A 55 12.12 8.82 13.52
C GLN A 55 11.15 8.30 14.58
N ARG A 56 9.92 8.06 14.16
CA ARG A 56 8.92 7.29 14.93
C ARG A 56 8.40 6.16 14.10
N SER A 57 8.33 4.96 14.70
CA SER A 57 7.93 3.74 14.00
C SER A 57 6.60 3.24 14.53
N THR A 58 5.74 2.77 13.63
CA THR A 58 4.41 2.23 13.94
C THR A 58 4.26 0.82 13.33
N PRO A 59 3.55 -0.11 13.98
CA PRO A 59 3.26 -1.41 13.41
C PRO A 59 2.26 -1.30 12.25
N VAL A 60 2.36 -2.25 11.31
CA VAL A 60 1.41 -2.46 10.23
C VAL A 60 0.73 -3.81 10.45
N THR A 61 -0.58 -3.79 10.62
CA THR A 61 -1.39 -4.99 10.83
C THR A 61 -1.92 -5.57 9.52
N PRO A 62 -2.34 -6.84 9.48
CA PRO A 62 -2.97 -7.43 8.29
C PRO A 62 -4.27 -6.73 7.83
N GLN A 63 -4.91 -5.96 8.72
CA GLN A 63 -6.14 -5.19 8.43
C GLN A 63 -5.86 -3.77 7.93
N ASP A 64 -4.63 -3.29 8.10
CA ASP A 64 -4.26 -1.94 7.68
C ASP A 64 -4.29 -1.78 6.16
N THR A 65 -4.76 -0.65 5.72
CA THR A 65 -4.64 -0.14 4.35
C THR A 65 -3.72 1.07 4.32
N ALA A 66 -3.29 1.50 3.14
CA ALA A 66 -2.53 2.76 3.03
C ALA A 66 -3.31 3.94 3.61
N GLY A 67 -4.64 3.95 3.50
CA GLY A 67 -5.49 5.00 4.10
C GLY A 67 -5.50 4.97 5.62
N SER A 68 -5.62 3.80 6.27
CA SER A 68 -5.60 3.71 7.75
C SER A 68 -4.22 4.10 8.31
N VAL A 69 -3.16 3.63 7.66
CA VAL A 69 -1.78 3.98 8.05
C VAL A 69 -1.50 5.46 7.83
N TYR A 70 -1.97 6.05 6.72
CA TYR A 70 -1.84 7.49 6.47
C TYR A 70 -2.43 8.32 7.62
N GLY A 71 -3.65 8.01 8.06
CA GLY A 71 -4.29 8.71 9.19
C GLY A 71 -3.43 8.65 10.46
N ARG A 72 -2.90 7.47 10.79
CA ARG A 72 -2.04 7.26 11.95
C ARG A 72 -0.70 8.02 11.83
N LEU A 73 -0.05 7.94 10.66
CA LEU A 73 1.22 8.63 10.42
C LEU A 73 1.09 10.15 10.34
N MET A 74 -0.08 10.66 9.98
CA MET A 74 -0.34 12.11 10.00
C MET A 74 -0.27 12.67 11.43
N GLU A 75 -0.85 11.97 12.40
CA GLU A 75 -0.80 12.36 13.82
C GLU A 75 0.61 12.22 14.39
N GLU A 76 1.27 11.08 14.12
CA GLU A 76 2.64 10.82 14.55
C GLU A 76 3.62 11.83 13.94
N GLY A 77 3.44 12.17 12.67
CA GLY A 77 4.27 13.15 11.94
C GLY A 77 4.12 14.56 12.47
N ALA A 78 2.91 14.96 12.85
CA ALA A 78 2.67 16.26 13.49
C ALA A 78 3.44 16.36 14.83
N GLY A 79 3.33 15.32 15.67
CA GLY A 79 4.09 15.27 16.92
C GLY A 79 5.61 15.23 16.71
N LEU A 80 6.08 14.45 15.70
CA LEU A 80 7.50 14.40 15.37
C LEU A 80 8.04 15.75 14.91
N MET A 81 7.23 16.53 14.17
CA MET A 81 7.65 17.86 13.73
C MET A 81 7.80 18.84 14.91
N VAL A 82 6.92 18.76 15.90
CA VAL A 82 7.06 19.56 17.14
C VAL A 82 8.34 19.20 17.86
N ASP A 83 8.58 17.90 18.13
CA ASP A 83 9.82 17.44 18.79
C ASP A 83 11.08 17.87 18.01
N THR A 84 11.01 17.84 16.67
CA THR A 84 12.11 18.27 15.82
C THR A 84 12.36 19.78 15.93
N ALA A 85 11.29 20.58 15.99
CA ALA A 85 11.40 22.03 16.16
C ALA A 85 11.96 22.40 17.53
N ASP A 86 11.51 21.74 18.58
CA ASP A 86 12.01 21.95 19.94
C ASP A 86 13.49 21.58 20.04
N ALA A 87 13.88 20.44 19.51
CA ALA A 87 15.28 20.02 19.48
C ALA A 87 16.19 20.97 18.69
N LEU A 88 15.68 21.57 17.60
CA LEU A 88 16.42 22.60 16.85
C LEU A 88 16.50 23.94 17.61
N ALA A 89 15.49 24.26 18.43
CA ALA A 89 15.52 25.44 19.28
C ALA A 89 16.55 25.34 20.42
N ASP A 90 16.75 24.14 20.95
CA ASP A 90 17.75 23.85 22.01
C ASP A 90 19.20 23.89 21.48
N GLY A 91 19.38 23.80 20.16
CA GLY A 91 20.71 23.89 19.56
C GLY A 91 20.79 23.29 18.15
N PRO A 92 21.91 23.44 17.45
CA PRO A 92 22.06 22.91 16.10
C PRO A 92 22.07 21.40 16.10
N LEU A 93 21.12 20.78 15.40
CA LEU A 93 21.10 19.34 15.14
C LEU A 93 22.01 19.01 13.95
N GLN A 94 22.82 17.96 14.11
CA GLN A 94 23.51 17.34 12.99
C GLN A 94 22.64 16.16 12.48
N GLY A 95 22.17 16.26 11.22
CA GLY A 95 21.43 15.16 10.61
C GLY A 95 22.36 13.97 10.38
N VAL A 96 21.87 12.76 10.68
CA VAL A 96 22.60 11.51 10.40
C VAL A 96 22.58 11.24 8.88
N PRO A 97 23.76 11.18 8.21
CA PRO A 97 23.81 10.88 6.79
C PRO A 97 23.16 9.51 6.49
N GLN A 98 22.26 9.48 5.52
CA GLN A 98 21.55 8.25 5.15
C GLN A 98 22.47 7.19 4.53
N ASP A 99 23.57 7.59 3.90
CA ASP A 99 24.52 6.65 3.27
C ASP A 99 25.11 5.64 4.27
N HIS A 100 25.21 6.02 5.53
CA HIS A 100 25.67 5.13 6.61
C HIS A 100 24.60 4.12 7.05
N LEU A 101 23.37 4.27 6.61
CA LEU A 101 22.22 3.44 6.97
C LEU A 101 21.78 2.53 5.81
N LEU A 102 22.38 2.69 4.63
CA LEU A 102 22.04 1.89 3.47
C LEU A 102 22.47 0.44 3.67
N ARG A 103 21.55 -0.47 3.40
CA ARG A 103 21.76 -1.94 3.42
C ARG A 103 21.99 -2.49 2.02
N GLY A 104 21.60 -1.72 0.98
CA GLY A 104 21.69 -2.11 -0.43
C GLY A 104 20.42 -2.79 -0.98
N ASP A 105 19.38 -2.88 -0.16
CA ASP A 105 18.07 -3.44 -0.53
C ASP A 105 16.92 -2.45 -0.32
N GLU A 106 17.24 -1.16 -0.16
CA GLU A 106 16.26 -0.09 0.00
C GLU A 106 15.32 -0.04 -1.20
N ARG A 107 14.05 0.20 -0.91
CA ARG A 107 13.00 0.31 -1.92
C ARG A 107 12.64 1.77 -2.14
N ASP A 108 12.50 2.15 -3.40
CA ASP A 108 11.97 3.45 -3.79
C ASP A 108 10.43 3.44 -3.76
N ALA A 109 9.86 4.64 -3.58
CA ALA A 109 8.43 4.85 -3.55
C ALA A 109 7.98 5.87 -4.61
N PRO A 110 8.09 5.56 -5.90
CA PRO A 110 7.71 6.46 -6.97
C PRO A 110 6.22 6.83 -6.89
N LYS A 111 5.86 7.93 -7.56
CA LYS A 111 4.47 8.37 -7.66
C LYS A 111 3.63 7.30 -8.33
N LEU A 112 2.47 7.04 -7.74
CA LEU A 112 1.49 6.09 -8.26
C LEU A 112 0.41 6.80 -9.09
N PHE A 113 0.03 6.15 -10.18
CA PHE A 113 -1.05 6.55 -11.08
C PHE A 113 -2.13 5.48 -11.13
N ARG A 114 -3.26 5.77 -11.77
CA ARG A 114 -4.37 4.82 -11.86
C ARG A 114 -3.98 3.46 -12.46
N GLN A 115 -3.16 3.47 -13.51
CA GLN A 115 -2.70 2.22 -14.15
C GLN A 115 -1.91 1.31 -13.21
N ASP A 116 -1.16 1.90 -12.26
CA ASP A 116 -0.34 1.15 -11.31
C ASP A 116 -1.17 0.36 -10.28
N GLY A 117 -2.47 0.66 -10.18
CA GLY A 117 -3.41 -0.09 -9.34
C GLY A 117 -3.91 -1.41 -9.95
N ARG A 118 -3.47 -1.81 -11.15
CA ARG A 118 -3.88 -3.07 -11.77
C ARG A 118 -3.31 -4.26 -10.99
N VAL A 119 -4.20 -5.19 -10.60
CA VAL A 119 -3.80 -6.38 -9.84
C VAL A 119 -3.15 -7.42 -10.75
N ASP A 120 -1.99 -7.93 -10.34
CA ASP A 120 -1.35 -9.10 -10.95
C ASP A 120 -1.69 -10.37 -10.15
N TRP A 121 -2.64 -11.13 -10.63
CA TRP A 121 -3.10 -12.38 -10.00
C TRP A 121 -2.05 -13.51 -10.01
N ARG A 122 -0.94 -13.37 -10.76
CA ARG A 122 0.17 -14.35 -10.81
C ARG A 122 1.10 -14.25 -9.59
N LYS A 123 0.85 -13.32 -8.70
CA LYS A 123 1.53 -13.22 -7.40
C LYS A 123 0.88 -14.14 -6.38
N SER A 124 1.56 -14.39 -5.25
CA SER A 124 1.00 -15.17 -4.15
C SER A 124 -0.23 -14.50 -3.54
N PRO A 125 -1.11 -15.25 -2.83
CA PRO A 125 -2.28 -14.65 -2.17
C PRO A 125 -1.90 -13.50 -1.24
N ARG A 126 -0.79 -13.62 -0.52
CA ARG A 126 -0.31 -12.59 0.40
C ARG A 126 0.15 -11.33 -0.33
N GLU A 127 0.97 -11.48 -1.38
CA GLU A 127 1.42 -10.33 -2.17
C GLU A 127 0.25 -9.59 -2.82
N VAL A 128 -0.76 -10.32 -3.34
CA VAL A 128 -1.97 -9.71 -3.91
C VAL A 128 -2.78 -8.97 -2.84
N ALA A 129 -2.94 -9.57 -1.66
CA ALA A 129 -3.66 -8.93 -0.56
C ALA A 129 -2.94 -7.65 -0.09
N ASP A 130 -1.63 -7.71 0.10
CA ASP A 130 -0.81 -6.57 0.51
C ASP A 130 -0.84 -5.46 -0.55
N PHE A 131 -0.78 -5.81 -1.84
CA PHE A 131 -0.93 -4.88 -2.94
C PHE A 131 -2.30 -4.17 -2.91
N ILE A 132 -3.40 -4.91 -2.79
CA ILE A 132 -4.75 -4.32 -2.74
C ILE A 132 -4.88 -3.36 -1.55
N ARG A 133 -4.35 -3.73 -0.38
CA ARG A 133 -4.32 -2.88 0.82
C ARG A 133 -3.48 -1.61 0.60
N GLY A 134 -2.31 -1.76 -0.04
CA GLY A 134 -1.42 -0.64 -0.38
C GLY A 134 -2.04 0.35 -1.36
N MET A 135 -2.84 -0.14 -2.31
CA MET A 135 -3.54 0.72 -3.27
C MET A 135 -4.84 1.33 -2.71
N THR A 136 -5.28 0.97 -1.51
CA THR A 136 -6.52 1.45 -0.90
C THR A 136 -6.28 2.64 0.04
N PRO A 137 -6.96 3.79 -0.13
CA PRO A 137 -8.04 4.09 -1.08
C PRO A 137 -7.55 4.60 -2.45
N PHE A 138 -6.31 5.05 -2.57
CA PHE A 138 -5.75 5.65 -3.77
C PHE A 138 -4.41 5.00 -4.13
N PRO A 139 -4.18 4.72 -5.44
CA PRO A 139 -5.01 4.97 -6.64
C PRO A 139 -6.24 4.06 -6.75
N GLY A 140 -6.38 3.09 -5.90
CA GLY A 140 -7.39 2.05 -5.92
C GLY A 140 -6.94 0.83 -6.71
N ALA A 141 -6.94 -0.35 -6.08
CA ALA A 141 -6.70 -1.59 -6.78
C ALA A 141 -7.84 -1.91 -7.75
N TRP A 142 -7.53 -2.41 -8.93
CA TRP A 142 -8.52 -2.73 -9.94
C TRP A 142 -8.13 -3.94 -10.79
N THR A 143 -9.13 -4.57 -11.37
CA THR A 143 -9.01 -5.67 -12.34
C THR A 143 -10.07 -5.50 -13.42
N THR A 144 -10.09 -6.40 -14.41
CA THR A 144 -11.18 -6.50 -15.39
C THR A 144 -12.04 -7.73 -15.11
N LEU A 145 -13.34 -7.58 -15.17
CA LEU A 145 -14.30 -8.67 -15.13
C LEU A 145 -15.17 -8.59 -16.39
N ASN A 146 -15.10 -9.60 -17.25
CA ASN A 146 -15.80 -9.64 -18.55
C ASN A 146 -15.60 -8.34 -19.37
N GLY A 147 -14.35 -7.85 -19.44
CA GLY A 147 -13.99 -6.64 -20.19
C GLY A 147 -14.30 -5.31 -19.48
N ALA A 148 -15.03 -5.31 -18.38
CA ALA A 148 -15.32 -4.11 -17.60
C ALA A 148 -14.34 -3.92 -16.45
N THR A 149 -13.85 -2.70 -16.27
CA THR A 149 -12.97 -2.36 -15.12
C THR A 149 -13.79 -2.40 -13.83
N MET A 150 -13.31 -3.19 -12.86
CA MET A 150 -13.85 -3.27 -11.51
C MET A 150 -12.76 -2.89 -10.50
N LYS A 151 -13.00 -1.87 -9.69
CA LYS A 151 -12.18 -1.62 -8.49
C LYS A 151 -12.50 -2.65 -7.43
N ILE A 152 -11.48 -3.06 -6.70
CA ILE A 152 -11.61 -4.07 -5.63
C ILE A 152 -10.93 -3.58 -4.36
N LYS A 153 -11.44 -4.02 -3.21
CA LYS A 153 -10.85 -3.80 -1.89
C LYS A 153 -11.26 -4.90 -0.91
N GLU A 154 -10.72 -4.84 0.30
CA GLU A 154 -10.96 -5.82 1.36
C GLU A 154 -10.61 -7.25 0.93
N PRO A 155 -9.33 -7.50 0.59
CA PRO A 155 -8.85 -8.86 0.36
C PRO A 155 -8.81 -9.61 1.70
N ARG A 156 -9.20 -10.89 1.69
CA ARG A 156 -9.08 -11.78 2.84
C ARG A 156 -8.29 -13.03 2.46
N LEU A 157 -7.20 -13.25 3.18
CA LEU A 157 -6.48 -14.51 3.08
C LEU A 157 -7.34 -15.65 3.65
N PRO A 158 -7.28 -16.85 3.06
CA PRO A 158 -7.98 -17.99 3.61
C PRO A 158 -7.47 -18.30 5.03
N ASP A 159 -8.36 -18.48 5.96
CA ASP A 159 -8.05 -19.10 7.24
C ASP A 159 -8.19 -20.63 7.13
N ALA A 160 -7.64 -21.35 8.11
CA ALA A 160 -7.64 -22.82 8.11
C ALA A 160 -9.07 -23.43 8.12
N ALA A 161 -10.08 -22.67 8.52
CA ALA A 161 -11.49 -23.09 8.57
C ALA A 161 -12.28 -22.65 7.34
N ALA A 162 -11.71 -21.83 6.46
CA ALA A 162 -12.46 -21.12 5.43
C ALA A 162 -12.90 -21.98 4.24
N GLY A 163 -12.42 -23.21 4.09
CA GLY A 163 -12.76 -24.06 2.95
C GLY A 163 -12.40 -23.43 1.59
N ALA A 164 -11.26 -22.72 1.54
CA ALA A 164 -10.83 -22.01 0.33
C ALA A 164 -10.67 -22.98 -0.85
N PRO A 165 -11.17 -22.64 -2.05
CA PRO A 165 -11.02 -23.50 -3.21
C PRO A 165 -9.55 -23.69 -3.56
N THR A 166 -9.22 -24.92 -3.95
CA THR A 166 -7.88 -25.32 -4.39
C THR A 166 -7.86 -25.52 -5.90
N GLY A 167 -6.68 -25.37 -6.50
CA GLY A 167 -6.49 -25.65 -7.93
C GLY A 167 -6.96 -24.55 -8.88
N LEU A 168 -7.41 -23.38 -8.37
CA LEU A 168 -7.71 -22.25 -9.21
C LEU A 168 -6.42 -21.70 -9.86
N ILE A 169 -6.46 -21.48 -11.17
CA ILE A 169 -5.36 -20.77 -11.85
C ILE A 169 -5.47 -19.26 -11.59
N PRO A 170 -4.37 -18.50 -11.72
CA PRO A 170 -4.37 -17.05 -11.51
C PRO A 170 -5.46 -16.33 -12.30
N GLY A 171 -6.30 -15.55 -11.61
CA GLY A 171 -7.43 -14.81 -12.16
C GLY A 171 -8.72 -15.64 -12.35
N GLN A 172 -8.68 -16.95 -12.22
CA GLN A 172 -9.89 -17.77 -12.24
C GLN A 172 -10.75 -17.46 -11.00
N CYS A 173 -12.06 -17.35 -11.22
CA CYS A 173 -12.99 -17.02 -10.16
C CYS A 173 -13.86 -18.22 -9.77
N GLN A 174 -14.20 -18.32 -8.49
CA GLN A 174 -15.13 -19.30 -7.96
C GLN A 174 -16.00 -18.66 -6.87
N ILE A 175 -17.30 -18.97 -6.90
CA ILE A 175 -18.24 -18.58 -5.85
C ILE A 175 -18.52 -19.81 -4.99
N GLU A 176 -18.30 -19.68 -3.68
CA GLU A 176 -18.68 -20.69 -2.69
C GLU A 176 -19.53 -20.04 -1.60
N GLY A 177 -20.80 -20.41 -1.55
CA GLY A 177 -21.78 -19.79 -0.66
C GLY A 177 -21.96 -18.32 -0.97
N ASP A 178 -21.55 -17.47 -0.02
CA ASP A 178 -21.58 -16.00 -0.11
C ASP A 178 -20.18 -15.39 -0.27
N ARG A 179 -19.19 -16.20 -0.65
CA ARG A 179 -17.79 -15.79 -0.79
C ARG A 179 -17.34 -15.85 -2.24
N PHE A 180 -16.61 -14.82 -2.66
CA PHE A 180 -16.03 -14.70 -3.99
C PHE A 180 -14.52 -14.90 -3.94
N TRP A 181 -14.05 -15.98 -4.52
CA TRP A 181 -12.66 -16.39 -4.55
C TRP A 181 -12.02 -16.13 -5.89
N VAL A 182 -10.75 -15.78 -5.87
CA VAL A 182 -9.91 -15.56 -7.05
C VAL A 182 -8.64 -16.37 -6.90
N GLY A 183 -8.29 -17.15 -7.93
CA GLY A 183 -7.04 -17.87 -7.99
C GLY A 183 -5.84 -16.92 -8.07
N THR A 184 -4.76 -17.31 -7.41
CA THR A 184 -3.47 -16.61 -7.37
C THR A 184 -2.34 -17.65 -7.52
N ALA A 185 -1.08 -17.22 -7.58
CA ALA A 185 0.01 -18.19 -7.60
C ALA A 185 0.09 -18.96 -6.27
N GLY A 186 -0.23 -20.25 -6.35
CA GLY A 186 -0.11 -21.17 -5.22
C GLY A 186 -1.27 -21.13 -4.22
N GLY A 187 -2.40 -20.47 -4.54
CA GLY A 187 -3.58 -20.46 -3.67
C GLY A 187 -4.73 -19.63 -4.21
N SER A 188 -5.63 -19.26 -3.32
CA SER A 188 -6.77 -18.39 -3.63
C SER A 188 -6.89 -17.24 -2.62
N LEU A 189 -7.57 -16.18 -3.04
CA LEU A 189 -7.81 -14.97 -2.23
C LEU A 189 -9.29 -14.62 -2.32
N GLU A 190 -9.93 -14.34 -1.17
CA GLU A 190 -11.30 -13.81 -1.15
C GLU A 190 -11.27 -12.30 -1.41
N ILE A 191 -12.11 -11.83 -2.32
CA ILE A 191 -12.37 -10.41 -2.56
C ILE A 191 -13.77 -10.06 -2.05
N VAL A 192 -13.83 -9.21 -1.05
CA VAL A 192 -15.10 -8.90 -0.38
C VAL A 192 -15.88 -7.81 -1.10
N GLN A 193 -15.21 -6.73 -1.50
CA GLN A 193 -15.88 -5.57 -2.10
C GLN A 193 -15.37 -5.22 -3.49
N GLY A 194 -16.30 -4.87 -4.35
CA GLY A 194 -16.05 -4.40 -5.70
C GLY A 194 -16.84 -3.15 -6.05
N GLN A 195 -16.41 -2.47 -7.12
CA GLN A 195 -17.06 -1.27 -7.64
C GLN A 195 -16.88 -1.18 -9.15
N PHE A 196 -17.98 -1.15 -9.90
CA PHE A 196 -17.96 -0.72 -11.30
C PHE A 196 -18.04 0.81 -11.43
N ALA A 197 -17.62 1.34 -12.59
CA ALA A 197 -17.65 2.76 -12.86
C ALA A 197 -19.05 3.36 -12.62
N GLY A 198 -19.10 4.48 -11.87
CA GLY A 198 -20.34 5.18 -11.53
C GLY A 198 -21.24 4.48 -10.51
N LYS A 199 -20.80 3.39 -9.90
CA LYS A 199 -21.55 2.66 -8.86
C LYS A 199 -20.84 2.77 -7.49
N PRO A 200 -21.55 2.57 -6.37
CA PRO A 200 -20.90 2.45 -5.05
C PRO A 200 -20.10 1.16 -4.92
N PHE A 201 -19.21 1.09 -3.93
CA PHE A 201 -18.66 -0.18 -3.48
C PHE A 201 -19.76 -1.02 -2.82
N LEU A 202 -19.85 -2.27 -3.24
CA LEU A 202 -20.79 -3.27 -2.73
C LEU A 202 -20.05 -4.60 -2.52
N PRO A 203 -20.57 -5.51 -1.67
CA PRO A 203 -20.11 -6.89 -1.65
C PRO A 203 -20.09 -7.46 -3.08
N VAL A 204 -18.98 -8.10 -3.47
CA VAL A 204 -18.84 -8.64 -4.83
C VAL A 204 -19.98 -9.60 -5.15
N ILE A 205 -20.42 -10.40 -4.18
CA ILE A 205 -21.55 -11.34 -4.33
C ILE A 205 -22.85 -10.61 -4.71
N GLU A 206 -23.13 -9.45 -4.15
CA GLU A 206 -24.31 -8.65 -4.50
C GLU A 206 -24.20 -8.11 -5.92
N ILE A 207 -23.01 -7.65 -6.31
CA ILE A 207 -22.74 -7.21 -7.68
C ILE A 207 -23.02 -8.36 -8.66
N LEU A 208 -22.52 -9.55 -8.37
CA LEU A 208 -22.63 -10.72 -9.27
C LEU A 208 -24.05 -11.27 -9.37
N ARG A 209 -24.90 -11.15 -8.34
CA ARG A 209 -26.32 -11.52 -8.41
C ARG A 209 -27.11 -10.74 -9.47
N GLY A 210 -26.66 -9.51 -9.77
CA GLY A 210 -27.22 -8.66 -10.84
C GLY A 210 -26.71 -8.97 -12.24
N TYR A 211 -25.67 -9.81 -12.36
CA TYR A 211 -25.02 -10.17 -13.62
C TYR A 211 -25.31 -11.62 -14.00
N ARG A 212 -25.90 -11.83 -15.17
CA ARG A 212 -26.15 -13.19 -15.73
C ARG A 212 -24.94 -13.68 -16.55
N PHE A 213 -23.74 -13.55 -16.04
CA PHE A 213 -22.54 -14.03 -16.74
C PHE A 213 -21.95 -15.25 -16.03
N PRO A 214 -21.41 -16.24 -16.78
CA PRO A 214 -20.45 -17.13 -16.18
C PRO A 214 -19.27 -16.29 -15.72
N VAL A 215 -18.98 -16.29 -14.41
CA VAL A 215 -17.83 -15.58 -13.85
C VAL A 215 -16.65 -16.55 -13.93
N ASP A 216 -16.02 -16.63 -15.11
CA ASP A 216 -15.00 -17.63 -15.37
C ASP A 216 -13.60 -17.12 -15.00
N SER A 217 -13.32 -15.81 -15.16
CA SER A 217 -11.99 -15.27 -14.84
C SER A 217 -11.97 -13.74 -14.69
N LEU A 218 -11.08 -13.23 -13.85
CA LEU A 218 -10.66 -11.85 -13.84
C LEU A 218 -9.44 -11.69 -14.74
N GLY A 219 -9.43 -10.60 -15.51
CA GLY A 219 -8.47 -10.32 -16.58
C GLY A 219 -7.03 -10.67 -16.25
N THR A 220 -6.64 -11.81 -16.74
CA THR A 220 -5.26 -12.20 -16.96
C THR A 220 -4.84 -11.88 -18.38
N ASP A 221 -5.54 -10.94 -19.03
CA ASP A 221 -5.26 -10.59 -20.42
C ASP A 221 -3.76 -10.36 -20.56
N GLY A 222 -3.15 -11.37 -21.20
CA GLY A 222 -1.76 -11.30 -21.58
C GLY A 222 -1.56 -10.09 -22.51
N HIS A 223 -0.82 -9.19 -22.09
CA HIS A 223 0.19 -8.33 -22.73
C HIS A 223 0.62 -7.23 -21.78
#